data_df4aae1e983d0cb339cb94fa45968719
#
_entry.id   df4aae1e983d0cb339cb94fa45968719
#
_cell.length_a   1.000
_cell.length_b   1.000
_cell.length_c   1.000
_cell.angle_alpha   90.00
_cell.angle_beta   90.00
_cell.angle_gamma   90.00
#
_symmetry.space_group_name_H-M   'P 1'
#
loop_
_entity.id
_entity.type
_entity.pdbx_description
1 polymer ?
#
loop_
_entity_poly.entity_id
_entity_poly.type
_entity_poly.pdbx_seq_one_letter_code
_entity_poly.pdbx_strand_id
1 'polypeptide(L)'
;MDLPVKLEIPGDRFPPEVEASAYFVIAEALTNVMKHSRATSAMVVVSVVDGSLSIEVQDNGIGGADPSGPGLVGIKDRVTALGGRLDVGRPAGGGTLLSATLPLPGVVHR
;
A
#
# COMPACT_ATOMS: atom_id res chain seq x y z
N MET A 1 3.81 4.70 -21.14
CA MET A 1 4.40 5.78 -20.34
C MET A 1 5.01 5.22 -19.07
N ASP A 2 6.22 5.61 -18.80
CA ASP A 2 6.91 5.12 -17.62
C ASP A 2 6.66 6.04 -16.45
N LEU A 3 6.29 5.46 -15.32
CA LEU A 3 6.12 6.19 -14.09
C LEU A 3 7.30 5.88 -13.18
N PRO A 4 8.15 6.88 -12.84
CA PRO A 4 9.21 6.64 -11.89
C PRO A 4 8.64 6.22 -10.55
N VAL A 5 9.11 5.09 -10.03
CA VAL A 5 8.67 4.58 -8.75
C VAL A 5 9.89 4.33 -7.88
N LYS A 6 9.91 4.93 -6.70
CA LYS A 6 10.94 4.67 -5.72
C LYS A 6 10.43 3.61 -4.75
N LEU A 7 11.23 2.55 -4.57
CA LEU A 7 10.88 1.46 -3.68
C LEU A 7 11.83 1.41 -2.50
N GLU A 8 11.27 1.33 -1.29
CA GLU A 8 12.06 1.08 -0.08
C GLU A 8 11.40 -0.10 0.61
N ILE A 9 12.01 -1.27 0.48
CA ILE A 9 11.44 -2.53 0.96
C ILE A 9 12.52 -3.25 1.77
N PRO A 10 12.18 -3.75 2.97
CA PRO A 10 13.17 -4.50 3.76
C PRO A 10 13.53 -5.80 3.07
N GLY A 11 14.74 -6.28 3.34
CA GLY A 11 15.19 -7.53 2.81
C GLY A 11 14.70 -8.75 3.55
N ASP A 12 13.95 -8.54 4.63
CA ASP A 12 13.47 -9.64 5.44
C ASP A 12 12.37 -10.43 4.76
N ARG A 13 12.21 -11.67 5.17
CA ARG A 13 11.11 -12.49 4.67
C ARG A 13 9.97 -12.48 5.69
N PHE A 14 8.77 -12.59 5.17
CA PHE A 14 7.55 -12.59 5.97
C PHE A 14 6.73 -13.82 5.62
N PRO A 15 5.70 -14.16 6.42
CA PRO A 15 4.86 -15.30 6.08
C PRO A 15 4.29 -15.19 4.67
N PRO A 16 4.14 -16.31 3.95
CA PRO A 16 3.71 -16.24 2.54
C PRO A 16 2.41 -15.49 2.32
N GLU A 17 1.44 -15.63 3.21
CA GLU A 17 0.17 -14.93 3.04
C GLU A 17 0.33 -13.42 3.21
N VAL A 18 1.25 -12.98 4.06
CA VAL A 18 1.54 -11.56 4.22
C VAL A 18 2.24 -11.03 2.99
N GLU A 19 3.25 -11.77 2.49
CA GLU A 19 3.98 -11.34 1.30
C GLU A 19 3.05 -11.26 0.08
N ALA A 20 2.18 -12.23 -0.09
CA ALA A 20 1.25 -12.23 -1.21
C ALA A 20 0.30 -11.05 -1.13
N SER A 21 -0.21 -10.75 0.05
CA SER A 21 -1.12 -9.61 0.22
C SER A 21 -0.41 -8.29 0.07
N ALA A 22 0.83 -8.19 0.57
CA ALA A 22 1.62 -6.98 0.38
C ALA A 22 1.87 -6.73 -1.11
N TYR A 23 2.22 -7.76 -1.85
CA TYR A 23 2.41 -7.64 -3.29
C TYR A 23 1.13 -7.16 -3.98
N PHE A 24 -0.01 -7.76 -3.62
CA PHE A 24 -1.29 -7.38 -4.19
C PHE A 24 -1.60 -5.91 -3.92
N VAL A 25 -1.42 -5.47 -2.68
CA VAL A 25 -1.67 -4.08 -2.29
C VAL A 25 -0.82 -3.13 -3.13
N ILE A 26 0.47 -3.41 -3.23
CA ILE A 26 1.38 -2.53 -3.96
C ILE A 26 1.03 -2.52 -5.45
N ALA A 27 0.78 -3.68 -6.03
CA ALA A 27 0.49 -3.77 -7.46
C ALA A 27 -0.80 -3.04 -7.81
N GLU A 28 -1.85 -3.23 -7.01
CA GLU A 28 -3.13 -2.56 -7.27
C GLU A 28 -3.04 -1.06 -7.03
N ALA A 29 -2.32 -0.66 -5.99
CA ALA A 29 -2.15 0.76 -5.70
C ALA A 29 -1.39 1.46 -6.83
N LEU A 30 -0.33 0.85 -7.33
CA LEU A 30 0.42 1.43 -8.44
C LEU A 30 -0.40 1.45 -9.73
N THR A 31 -1.24 0.44 -9.95
CA THR A 31 -2.14 0.43 -11.09
C THR A 31 -3.11 1.61 -11.01
N ASN A 32 -3.65 1.89 -9.82
CA ASN A 32 -4.52 3.04 -9.63
C ASN A 32 -3.80 4.35 -9.93
N VAL A 33 -2.54 4.46 -9.46
CA VAL A 33 -1.74 5.66 -9.72
C VAL A 33 -1.60 5.86 -11.23
N MET A 34 -1.24 4.82 -11.96
CA MET A 34 -1.00 4.94 -13.39
C MET A 34 -2.27 5.26 -14.16
N LYS A 35 -3.41 4.75 -13.71
CA LYS A 35 -4.67 4.93 -14.46
C LYS A 35 -5.38 6.24 -14.16
N HIS A 36 -5.29 6.73 -12.93
CA HIS A 36 -6.24 7.75 -12.49
C HIS A 36 -5.61 9.00 -11.92
N SER A 37 -4.37 9.00 -11.50
CA SER A 37 -3.86 10.11 -10.71
C SER A 37 -3.13 11.17 -11.50
N ARG A 38 -2.73 10.89 -12.74
CA ARG A 38 -1.88 11.78 -13.54
C ARG A 38 -0.57 12.10 -12.82
N ALA A 39 -0.10 11.16 -12.03
CA ALA A 39 1.13 11.36 -11.27
C ALA A 39 2.33 11.33 -12.20
N THR A 40 3.39 12.06 -11.81
CA THR A 40 4.67 11.98 -12.48
C THR A 40 5.65 11.14 -11.69
N SER A 41 5.32 10.78 -10.46
CA SER A 41 6.16 9.88 -9.66
C SER A 41 5.33 9.23 -8.57
N ALA A 42 5.84 8.12 -8.06
CA ALA A 42 5.24 7.43 -6.94
C ALA A 42 6.34 6.88 -6.05
N MET A 43 6.02 6.63 -4.80
CA MET A 43 6.95 6.06 -3.84
C MET A 43 6.26 4.97 -3.05
N VAL A 44 6.93 3.84 -2.88
CA VAL A 44 6.45 2.73 -2.08
C VAL A 44 7.44 2.51 -0.94
N VAL A 45 6.93 2.55 0.28
CA VAL A 45 7.75 2.30 1.47
C VAL A 45 7.12 1.17 2.25
N VAL A 46 7.91 0.13 2.51
CA VAL A 46 7.47 -1.00 3.31
C VAL A 46 8.39 -1.08 4.52
N SER A 47 7.83 -1.14 5.71
CA SER A 47 8.61 -1.20 6.94
C SER A 47 7.87 -2.03 7.97
N VAL A 48 8.60 -2.44 9.01
CA VAL A 48 8.01 -3.16 10.12
C VAL A 48 7.87 -2.19 11.29
N VAL A 49 6.65 -2.02 11.79
CA VAL A 49 6.37 -1.11 12.88
C VAL A 49 5.46 -1.83 13.87
N ASP A 50 5.92 -1.95 15.12
CA ASP A 50 5.12 -2.50 16.21
C ASP A 50 4.49 -3.86 15.88
N GLY A 51 5.28 -4.76 15.29
CA GLY A 51 4.81 -6.11 14.98
C GLY A 51 3.90 -6.21 13.79
N SER A 52 3.84 -5.17 12.97
CA SER A 52 3.03 -5.16 11.75
C SER A 52 3.88 -4.73 10.57
N LEU A 53 3.47 -5.17 9.40
CA LEU A 53 4.06 -4.70 8.16
C LEU A 53 3.29 -3.48 7.68
N SER A 54 4.00 -2.36 7.55
CA SER A 54 3.42 -1.11 7.09
C SER A 54 3.77 -0.90 5.63
N ILE A 55 2.77 -0.64 4.81
CA ILE A 55 2.94 -0.41 3.38
C ILE A 55 2.36 0.95 3.06
N GLU A 56 3.19 1.83 2.50
CA GLU A 56 2.72 3.15 2.09
C GLU A 56 2.99 3.33 0.60
N VAL A 57 1.98 3.73 -0.13
CA VAL A 57 2.11 4.06 -1.55
C VAL A 57 1.63 5.50 -1.73
N GLN A 58 2.55 6.36 -2.12
CA GLN A 58 2.27 7.77 -2.28
C GLN A 58 2.56 8.20 -3.71
N ASP A 59 1.68 9.01 -4.28
CA ASP A 59 1.92 9.61 -5.57
C ASP A 59 1.73 11.13 -5.48
N ASN A 60 2.18 11.82 -6.51
CA ASN A 60 2.08 13.27 -6.58
C ASN A 60 1.03 13.72 -7.61
N GLY A 61 0.05 12.88 -7.86
CA GLY A 61 -0.98 13.17 -8.85
C GLY A 61 -2.07 14.08 -8.32
N ILE A 62 -3.23 13.98 -8.95
CA ILE A 62 -4.33 14.87 -8.60
C ILE A 62 -5.10 14.41 -7.37
N GLY A 63 -4.85 13.20 -6.90
CA GLY A 63 -5.58 12.64 -5.79
C GLY A 63 -6.99 12.22 -6.19
N GLY A 64 -7.88 12.15 -5.22
CA GLY A 64 -9.27 11.85 -5.51
C GLY A 64 -9.55 10.39 -5.80
N ALA A 65 -8.73 9.48 -5.29
CA ALA A 65 -9.00 8.06 -5.44
C ALA A 65 -10.38 7.73 -4.85
N ASP A 66 -11.15 6.92 -5.59
CA ASP A 66 -12.48 6.53 -5.16
C ASP A 66 -12.39 5.33 -4.25
N PRO A 67 -12.68 5.47 -2.94
CA PRO A 67 -12.59 4.34 -2.02
C PRO A 67 -13.55 3.21 -2.35
N SER A 68 -14.60 3.49 -3.11
CA SER A 68 -15.55 2.47 -3.53
C SER A 68 -15.20 1.87 -4.89
N GLY A 69 -14.10 2.31 -5.50
CA GLY A 69 -13.67 1.74 -6.77
C GLY A 69 -13.19 0.30 -6.62
N PRO A 70 -13.28 -0.49 -7.70
CA PRO A 70 -12.98 -1.93 -7.59
C PRO A 70 -11.59 -2.24 -7.07
N GLY A 71 -10.58 -1.44 -7.48
CA GLY A 71 -9.22 -1.68 -7.02
C GLY A 71 -9.06 -1.49 -5.53
N LEU A 72 -9.61 -0.39 -5.00
CA LEU A 72 -9.48 -0.10 -3.57
C LEU A 72 -10.32 -1.04 -2.73
N VAL A 73 -11.50 -1.46 -3.23
CA VAL A 73 -12.29 -2.46 -2.53
C VAL A 73 -11.51 -3.78 -2.42
N GLY A 74 -10.87 -4.20 -3.49
CA GLY A 74 -10.06 -5.42 -3.47
C GLY A 74 -8.91 -5.33 -2.48
N ILE A 75 -8.23 -4.19 -2.43
CA ILE A 75 -7.15 -3.98 -1.46
C ILE A 75 -7.71 -4.06 -0.04
N LYS A 76 -8.82 -3.37 0.21
CA LYS A 76 -9.43 -3.35 1.54
C LYS A 76 -9.83 -4.75 1.98
N ASP A 77 -10.44 -5.52 1.09
CA ASP A 77 -10.85 -6.88 1.41
C ASP A 77 -9.65 -7.74 1.79
N ARG A 78 -8.56 -7.62 1.03
CA ARG A 78 -7.36 -8.41 1.28
C ARG A 78 -6.73 -8.04 2.61
N VAL A 79 -6.62 -6.74 2.88
CA VAL A 79 -6.03 -6.24 4.11
C VAL A 79 -6.88 -6.65 5.31
N THR A 80 -8.19 -6.49 5.19
CA THR A 80 -9.12 -6.83 6.27
C THR A 80 -9.10 -8.33 6.57
N ALA A 81 -8.97 -9.16 5.53
CA ALA A 81 -8.93 -10.61 5.72
C ALA A 81 -7.76 -11.06 6.58
N LEU A 82 -6.67 -10.29 6.60
CA LEU A 82 -5.53 -10.57 7.47
C LEU A 82 -5.58 -9.83 8.80
N GLY A 83 -6.70 -9.18 9.09
CA GLY A 83 -6.84 -8.42 10.33
C GLY A 83 -6.14 -7.08 10.29
N GLY A 84 -5.84 -6.59 9.10
CA GLY A 84 -5.13 -5.35 8.94
C GLY A 84 -6.04 -4.15 8.77
N ARG A 85 -5.45 -3.06 8.31
CA ARG A 85 -6.11 -1.77 8.25
C ARG A 85 -5.66 -1.02 7.01
N LEU A 86 -6.61 -0.35 6.35
CA LEU A 86 -6.32 0.44 5.17
C LEU A 86 -6.82 1.87 5.36
N ASP A 87 -5.95 2.82 5.05
CA ASP A 87 -6.33 4.23 5.03
C ASP A 87 -5.90 4.84 3.71
N VAL A 88 -6.74 5.71 3.17
CA VAL A 88 -6.42 6.44 1.94
C VAL A 88 -6.65 7.91 2.22
N GLY A 89 -5.64 8.72 1.97
CA GLY A 89 -5.72 10.14 2.26
C GLY A 89 -5.03 11.00 1.22
N ARG A 90 -5.01 12.29 1.47
CA ARG A 90 -4.36 13.25 0.59
C ARG A 90 -3.30 13.99 1.38
N PRO A 91 -2.02 13.82 1.00
CA PRO A 91 -0.96 14.57 1.66
C PRO A 91 -1.11 16.08 1.45
N ALA A 92 -0.48 16.86 2.31
CA ALA A 92 -0.56 18.31 2.24
C ALA A 92 -0.11 18.86 0.88
N GLY A 93 0.83 18.21 0.23
CA GLY A 93 1.31 18.64 -1.08
C GLY A 93 0.47 18.15 -2.24
N GLY A 94 -0.67 17.51 -1.99
CA GLY A 94 -1.49 16.94 -3.05
C GLY A 94 -1.15 15.48 -3.30
N GLY A 95 -1.86 14.86 -4.22
CA GLY A 95 -1.66 13.46 -4.54
C GLY A 95 -2.48 12.54 -3.67
N THR A 96 -2.05 11.28 -3.56
CA THR A 96 -2.74 10.28 -2.76
C THR A 96 -1.72 9.53 -1.92
N LEU A 97 -2.08 9.25 -0.68
CA LEU A 97 -1.31 8.38 0.19
C LEU A 97 -2.18 7.21 0.61
N LEU A 98 -1.82 6.02 0.17
CA LEU A 98 -2.47 4.80 0.61
C LEU A 98 -1.59 4.15 1.67
N SER A 99 -2.16 3.85 2.82
CA SER A 99 -1.43 3.22 3.93
C SER A 99 -2.14 1.94 4.32
N ALA A 100 -1.43 0.82 4.27
CA ALA A 100 -1.95 -0.46 4.69
C ALA A 100 -1.07 -1.02 5.79
N THR A 101 -1.69 -1.64 6.79
CA THR A 101 -0.99 -2.26 7.89
C THR A 101 -1.43 -3.71 7.98
N LEU A 102 -0.48 -4.63 7.94
CA LEU A 102 -0.76 -6.05 8.00
C LEU A 102 -0.11 -6.63 9.26
N PRO A 103 -0.90 -7.19 10.18
CA PRO A 103 -0.30 -7.81 11.36
C PRO A 103 0.62 -8.96 10.93
N LEU A 104 1.74 -9.12 11.65
CA LEU A 104 2.66 -10.20 11.37
C LEU A 104 2.35 -11.34 12.33
N PRO A 105 1.68 -12.40 11.85
CA PRO A 105 1.31 -13.50 12.72
C PRO A 105 2.56 -14.28 13.13
N GLY A 106 2.49 -14.90 14.26
CA GLY A 106 3.56 -15.74 14.75
C GLY A 106 4.73 -15.02 15.34
N VAL A 107 4.68 -13.70 15.38
CA VAL A 107 5.71 -12.96 16.09
C VAL A 107 5.33 -13.02 17.54
N VAL A 108 5.75 -14.05 18.17
CA VAL A 108 5.42 -14.22 19.54
C VAL A 108 6.55 -13.69 20.33
N HIS A 109 6.24 -12.70 21.08
CA HIS A 109 7.21 -12.18 21.92
C HIS A 109 6.95 -12.66 23.26
N ARG A 110 7.86 -13.01 23.75
CA ARG A 110 7.71 -13.39 25.00
C ARG A 110 8.53 -12.76 25.75
#